data_0709d55f5eb7a5be040ff6015f47181d
#
_entry.id   0709d55f5eb7a5be040ff6015f47181d
#
_cell.length_a   1.000
_cell.length_b   1.000
_cell.length_c   1.000
_cell.angle_alpha   90.00
_cell.angle_beta   90.00
_cell.angle_gamma   90.00
#
_symmetry.space_group_name_H-M   'P 1'
#
loop_
_entity.id
_entity.type
_entity.pdbx_description
1 polymer ?
#
loop_
_entity_poly.entity_id
_entity_poly.type
_entity_poly.pdbx_seq_one_letter_code
_entity_poly.pdbx_strand_id
1 'polypeptide(L)'
;MQASDQKQKVTQSATFTRGPIMLTLQSDLHGNHLLGALPSHEWQALAPHLELVHLRTEQLLCDSGQRIHHVYFPTTAIISMLSTMEDGSSVEIAAVGREGMTGVPVLTGGETMPNRVQVQCAGFAYRMSAQALKQQFARSDFLRRLMLLYMHALLTQVAQTAACNRHHALNKQLCRWLLIEVDRVASNDLTVTQQLIADMLGVRREGITEAAGKLHDEGLIHHSRGHIKVLDRKGLEARACECYGLVKREFDRLLPRLRQAETVE
;
A
#
# COMPACT_ATOMS: atom_id res chain seq x y z
N MET A 1 -5.34 -68.89 -5.83
CA MET A 1 -5.13 -68.24 -7.16
C MET A 1 -5.79 -66.90 -7.06
N GLN A 2 -5.01 -65.83 -6.94
CA GLN A 2 -5.30 -64.52 -7.52
C GLN A 2 -4.31 -63.51 -6.95
N ALA A 3 -3.65 -62.85 -7.83
CA ALA A 3 -2.51 -61.98 -7.60
C ALA A 3 -2.92 -60.60 -7.01
N SER A 4 -2.14 -60.16 -6.07
CA SER A 4 -2.13 -58.83 -5.47
C SER A 4 -1.25 -57.90 -6.31
N ASP A 5 -1.84 -56.87 -6.86
CA ASP A 5 -1.15 -55.81 -7.60
C ASP A 5 -0.83 -54.65 -6.64
N GLN A 6 0.45 -54.50 -6.29
CA GLN A 6 0.99 -53.39 -5.50
C GLN A 6 1.26 -52.21 -6.42
N LYS A 7 0.51 -51.13 -6.27
CA LYS A 7 0.85 -49.82 -6.86
C LYS A 7 1.92 -49.11 -6.03
N GLN A 8 3.14 -49.10 -6.55
CA GLN A 8 4.23 -48.24 -6.07
C GLN A 8 3.88 -46.77 -6.33
N LYS A 9 3.77 -45.99 -5.24
CA LYS A 9 3.80 -44.53 -5.29
C LYS A 9 5.25 -44.06 -5.46
N VAL A 10 5.56 -43.53 -6.64
CA VAL A 10 6.80 -42.83 -6.92
C VAL A 10 6.68 -41.42 -6.35
N THR A 11 7.42 -41.18 -5.26
CA THR A 11 7.60 -39.85 -4.69
C THR A 11 8.67 -39.12 -5.50
N GLN A 12 8.26 -38.22 -6.40
CA GLN A 12 9.20 -37.30 -7.05
C GLN A 12 9.54 -36.17 -6.11
N SER A 13 10.73 -36.19 -5.57
CA SER A 13 11.34 -35.05 -4.89
C SER A 13 11.77 -34.03 -5.94
N ALA A 14 11.07 -32.90 -6.01
CA ALA A 14 11.47 -31.77 -6.85
C ALA A 14 12.68 -31.09 -6.19
N THR A 15 13.85 -31.33 -6.76
CA THR A 15 15.08 -30.59 -6.46
C THR A 15 14.93 -29.18 -7.08
N PHE A 16 14.70 -28.18 -6.24
CA PHE A 16 14.70 -26.77 -6.63
C PHE A 16 16.15 -26.34 -6.92
N THR A 17 16.51 -26.29 -8.20
CA THR A 17 17.77 -25.70 -8.68
C THR A 17 17.73 -24.17 -8.46
N ARG A 18 18.63 -23.68 -7.59
CA ARG A 18 18.91 -22.25 -7.39
C ARG A 18 19.62 -21.66 -8.61
N GLY A 19 18.88 -20.97 -9.47
CA GLY A 19 19.37 -20.05 -10.51
C GLY A 19 18.26 -19.78 -11.52
N PRO A 20 18.01 -18.64 -11.98
CA PRO A 20 18.39 -17.25 -11.88
C PRO A 20 17.31 -16.32 -11.29
N ILE A 21 16.95 -16.48 -10.03
CA ILE A 21 15.97 -15.61 -9.35
C ILE A 21 16.55 -14.20 -9.11
N MET A 22 17.89 -14.07 -9.14
CA MET A 22 18.56 -12.80 -8.81
C MET A 22 18.40 -11.70 -9.88
N LEU A 23 18.21 -12.04 -11.15
CA LEU A 23 18.05 -11.06 -12.24
C LEU A 23 16.63 -10.50 -12.35
N THR A 24 15.62 -11.29 -12.00
CA THR A 24 14.20 -10.87 -12.00
C THR A 24 13.90 -9.94 -10.81
N LEU A 25 14.56 -10.13 -9.68
CA LEU A 25 14.40 -9.29 -8.49
C LEU A 25 14.89 -7.84 -8.68
N GLN A 26 15.90 -7.60 -9.54
CA GLN A 26 16.41 -6.25 -9.78
C GLN A 26 15.45 -5.37 -10.59
N SER A 27 14.65 -5.93 -11.49
CA SER A 27 13.66 -5.16 -12.25
C SER A 27 12.42 -4.78 -11.41
N ASP A 28 12.07 -5.58 -10.40
CA ASP A 28 10.91 -5.33 -9.53
C ASP A 28 11.23 -4.42 -8.32
N LEU A 29 12.50 -4.15 -8.04
CA LEU A 29 12.95 -3.28 -6.95
C LEU A 29 12.41 -1.86 -7.01
N HIS A 30 12.28 -1.35 -8.24
CA HIS A 30 11.69 -0.03 -8.49
C HIS A 30 10.18 0.02 -8.22
N GLY A 31 9.57 -1.12 -7.89
CA GLY A 31 8.16 -1.20 -7.53
C GLY A 31 7.81 -0.49 -6.22
N ASN A 32 8.73 -0.43 -5.23
CA ASN A 32 8.55 0.34 -4.00
C ASN A 32 9.58 1.47 -3.89
N HIS A 33 9.10 2.69 -3.68
CA HIS A 33 9.94 3.90 -3.73
C HIS A 33 10.98 3.97 -2.60
N LEU A 34 10.66 3.46 -1.39
CA LEU A 34 11.60 3.43 -0.28
C LEU A 34 12.74 2.45 -0.56
N LEU A 35 12.41 1.25 -1.05
CA LEU A 35 13.42 0.25 -1.40
C LEU A 35 14.25 0.69 -2.60
N GLY A 36 13.62 1.31 -3.61
CA GLY A 36 14.29 1.83 -4.80
C GLY A 36 15.19 3.04 -4.55
N ALA A 37 15.01 3.74 -3.42
CA ALA A 37 15.87 4.85 -3.01
C ALA A 37 17.17 4.42 -2.31
N LEU A 38 17.30 3.12 -1.96
CA LEU A 38 18.46 2.61 -1.25
C LEU A 38 19.70 2.58 -2.16
N PRO A 39 20.86 3.08 -1.69
CA PRO A 39 22.14 2.82 -2.35
C PRO A 39 22.42 1.32 -2.45
N SER A 40 23.22 0.91 -3.43
CA SER A 40 23.50 -0.50 -3.71
C SER A 40 24.00 -1.30 -2.50
N HIS A 41 24.85 -0.71 -1.65
CA HIS A 41 25.36 -1.39 -0.45
C HIS A 41 24.28 -1.57 0.63
N GLU A 42 23.38 -0.59 0.79
CA GLU A 42 22.25 -0.69 1.71
C GLU A 42 21.22 -1.73 1.23
N TRP A 43 20.99 -1.74 -0.09
CA TRP A 43 20.16 -2.76 -0.70
C TRP A 43 20.72 -4.17 -0.47
N GLN A 44 22.03 -4.40 -0.70
CA GLN A 44 22.65 -5.69 -0.48
C GLN A 44 22.51 -6.19 0.96
N ALA A 45 22.50 -5.28 1.94
CA ALA A 45 22.30 -5.62 3.34
C ALA A 45 20.82 -5.97 3.65
N LEU A 46 19.86 -5.32 2.96
CA LEU A 46 18.42 -5.48 3.21
C LEU A 46 17.81 -6.66 2.44
N ALA A 47 18.23 -6.86 1.19
CA ALA A 47 17.66 -7.83 0.25
C ALA A 47 17.53 -9.26 0.79
N PRO A 48 18.51 -9.83 1.55
CA PRO A 48 18.39 -11.18 2.09
C PRO A 48 17.23 -11.36 3.08
N HIS A 49 16.68 -10.27 3.61
CA HIS A 49 15.58 -10.27 4.57
C HIS A 49 14.21 -9.99 3.92
N LEU A 50 14.18 -9.70 2.62
CA LEU A 50 12.98 -9.38 1.88
C LEU A 50 12.43 -10.62 1.15
N GLU A 51 11.14 -10.82 1.27
CA GLU A 51 10.38 -11.86 0.57
C GLU A 51 9.26 -11.23 -0.23
N LEU A 52 9.20 -11.48 -1.53
CA LEU A 52 8.07 -11.03 -2.36
C LEU A 52 6.86 -11.92 -2.10
N VAL A 53 5.76 -11.31 -1.66
CA VAL A 53 4.51 -12.00 -1.34
C VAL A 53 3.34 -11.42 -2.11
N HIS A 54 2.40 -12.27 -2.51
CA HIS A 54 1.11 -11.86 -3.05
C HIS A 54 0.12 -11.65 -1.91
N LEU A 55 -0.50 -10.49 -1.85
CA LEU A 55 -1.51 -10.11 -0.87
C LEU A 55 -2.90 -10.13 -1.53
N ARG A 56 -3.89 -10.68 -0.82
CA ARG A 56 -5.29 -10.76 -1.31
C ARG A 56 -6.10 -9.62 -0.70
N THR A 57 -7.07 -9.12 -1.45
CA THR A 57 -8.05 -8.13 -0.95
C THR A 57 -8.67 -8.62 0.37
N GLU A 58 -8.89 -7.70 1.30
CA GLU A 58 -9.42 -7.95 2.65
C GLU A 58 -8.53 -8.80 3.56
N GLN A 59 -7.33 -9.18 3.12
CA GLN A 59 -6.39 -9.91 3.96
C GLN A 59 -5.96 -9.05 5.15
N LEU A 60 -6.22 -9.57 6.37
CA LEU A 60 -5.72 -8.95 7.61
C LEU A 60 -4.23 -9.23 7.75
N LEU A 61 -3.42 -8.17 7.89
CA LEU A 61 -1.98 -8.26 8.08
C LEU A 61 -1.58 -8.10 9.54
N CYS A 62 -2.29 -7.25 10.29
CA CYS A 62 -2.11 -7.05 11.72
C CYS A 62 -3.37 -6.42 12.30
N ASP A 63 -3.89 -6.93 13.41
CA ASP A 63 -5.03 -6.32 14.09
C ASP A 63 -4.57 -5.29 15.14
N SER A 64 -5.51 -4.43 15.57
CA SER A 64 -5.26 -3.46 16.64
C SER A 64 -4.81 -4.17 17.92
N GLY A 65 -3.78 -3.65 18.58
CA GLY A 65 -3.19 -4.22 19.79
C GLY A 65 -2.27 -5.42 19.55
N GLN A 66 -2.27 -6.02 18.37
CA GLN A 66 -1.42 -7.17 18.08
C GLN A 66 0.04 -6.77 17.87
N ARG A 67 0.94 -7.70 18.22
CA ARG A 67 2.37 -7.56 17.99
C ARG A 67 2.68 -7.58 16.49
N ILE A 68 3.54 -6.67 16.06
CA ILE A 68 3.98 -6.57 14.68
C ILE A 68 5.09 -7.59 14.44
N HIS A 69 4.79 -8.65 13.70
CA HIS A 69 5.77 -9.67 13.31
C HIS A 69 6.45 -9.32 11.97
N HIS A 70 5.71 -8.71 11.06
CA HIS A 70 6.19 -8.35 9.73
C HIS A 70 5.84 -6.91 9.36
N VAL A 71 6.69 -6.32 8.55
CA VAL A 71 6.46 -5.06 7.84
C VAL A 71 6.31 -5.36 6.36
N TYR A 72 5.58 -4.51 5.64
CA TYR A 72 5.32 -4.70 4.21
C TYR A 72 5.66 -3.44 3.45
N PHE A 73 6.34 -3.61 2.32
CA PHE A 73 6.67 -2.58 1.34
C PHE A 73 5.88 -2.89 0.06
N PRO A 74 4.69 -2.31 -0.14
CA PRO A 74 3.87 -2.60 -1.32
C PRO A 74 4.58 -2.20 -2.61
N THR A 75 4.35 -2.98 -3.68
CA THR A 75 4.80 -2.66 -5.04
C THR A 75 3.61 -2.38 -5.95
N THR A 76 2.57 -3.23 -5.85
CA THR A 76 1.31 -3.08 -6.58
C THR A 76 0.08 -3.22 -5.67
N ALA A 77 0.24 -3.74 -4.45
CA ALA A 77 -0.83 -3.78 -3.45
C ALA A 77 -1.07 -2.41 -2.82
N ILE A 78 -2.28 -2.20 -2.29
CA ILE A 78 -2.60 -1.08 -1.40
C ILE A 78 -3.05 -1.65 -0.06
N ILE A 79 -2.50 -1.09 1.01
CA ILE A 79 -2.76 -1.53 2.39
C ILE A 79 -3.33 -0.36 3.17
N SER A 80 -4.54 -0.53 3.73
CA SER A 80 -5.21 0.47 4.57
C SER A 80 -4.86 0.30 6.04
N MET A 81 -4.72 1.41 6.71
CA MET A 81 -4.66 1.54 8.17
C MET A 81 -6.02 2.05 8.66
N LEU A 82 -6.76 1.20 9.37
CA LEU A 82 -8.13 1.45 9.79
C LEU A 82 -8.19 1.72 11.29
N SER A 83 -8.87 2.78 11.68
CA SER A 83 -9.30 2.99 13.06
C SER A 83 -10.70 2.39 13.21
N THR A 84 -10.84 1.45 14.15
CA THR A 84 -12.13 0.77 14.42
C THR A 84 -12.67 1.25 15.76
N MET A 85 -13.93 1.65 15.78
CA MET A 85 -14.64 2.11 16.96
C MET A 85 -15.29 0.94 17.72
N GLU A 86 -15.78 1.17 18.92
CA GLU A 86 -16.41 0.16 19.77
C GLU A 86 -17.71 -0.40 19.16
N ASP A 87 -18.42 0.39 18.35
CA ASP A 87 -19.63 -0.02 17.63
C ASP A 87 -19.34 -0.84 16.36
N GLY A 88 -18.05 -1.10 16.07
CA GLY A 88 -17.61 -1.83 14.89
C GLY A 88 -17.45 -0.98 13.64
N SER A 89 -17.83 0.30 13.67
CA SER A 89 -17.56 1.21 12.55
C SER A 89 -16.07 1.42 12.38
N SER A 90 -15.62 1.63 11.14
CA SER A 90 -14.20 1.88 10.84
C SER A 90 -14.04 3.02 9.85
N VAL A 91 -12.88 3.66 9.91
CA VAL A 91 -12.49 4.68 8.96
C VAL A 91 -11.01 4.53 8.63
N GLU A 92 -10.65 4.75 7.38
CA GLU A 92 -9.26 4.80 6.96
C GLU A 92 -8.59 6.07 7.47
N ILE A 93 -7.52 5.90 8.21
CA ILE A 93 -6.69 7.01 8.69
C ILE A 93 -5.51 7.27 7.75
N ALA A 94 -5.02 6.23 7.10
CA ALA A 94 -4.00 6.29 6.05
C ALA A 94 -4.06 5.03 5.20
N ALA A 95 -3.62 5.14 3.95
CA ALA A 95 -3.31 4.00 3.12
C ALA A 95 -1.86 4.07 2.66
N VAL A 96 -1.28 2.92 2.38
CA VAL A 96 0.11 2.74 1.98
C VAL A 96 0.15 1.95 0.69
N GLY A 97 0.73 2.54 -0.33
CA GLY A 97 1.05 1.92 -1.60
C GLY A 97 2.55 1.83 -1.81
N ARG A 98 2.95 1.90 -3.08
CA ARG A 98 4.35 1.84 -3.52
C ARG A 98 5.25 2.92 -2.93
N GLU A 99 4.70 4.01 -2.42
CA GLU A 99 5.42 5.14 -1.81
C GLU A 99 5.92 4.86 -0.39
N GLY A 100 5.50 3.77 0.25
CA GLY A 100 5.70 3.60 1.67
C GLY A 100 5.85 2.17 2.18
N MET A 101 5.66 2.03 3.49
CA MET A 101 5.66 0.75 4.20
C MET A 101 4.67 0.73 5.35
N THR A 102 4.23 -0.47 5.76
CA THR A 102 3.45 -0.67 6.99
C THR A 102 4.35 -1.06 8.17
N GLY A 103 3.82 -0.95 9.39
CA GLY A 103 4.54 -1.37 10.61
C GLY A 103 5.46 -0.28 11.18
N VAL A 104 5.16 0.98 10.93
CA VAL A 104 5.91 2.15 11.44
C VAL A 104 6.18 2.10 12.95
N PRO A 105 5.27 1.62 13.84
CA PRO A 105 5.57 1.54 15.28
C PRO A 105 6.85 0.75 15.61
N VAL A 106 7.26 -0.19 14.77
CA VAL A 106 8.53 -0.93 14.93
C VAL A 106 9.74 0.00 14.96
N LEU A 107 9.69 1.11 14.23
CA LEU A 107 10.77 2.11 14.13
C LEU A 107 10.82 3.06 15.33
N THR A 108 9.68 3.27 15.99
CA THR A 108 9.55 4.19 17.14
C THR A 108 9.65 3.49 18.49
N GLY A 109 9.98 2.20 18.50
CA GLY A 109 10.09 1.40 19.73
C GLY A 109 8.78 0.75 20.16
N GLY A 110 7.65 0.97 19.46
CA GLY A 110 6.41 0.23 19.65
C GLY A 110 6.53 -1.20 19.11
N GLU A 111 5.92 -2.16 19.80
CA GLU A 111 5.91 -3.55 19.34
C GLU A 111 4.53 -3.99 18.86
N THR A 112 3.51 -3.18 19.11
CA THR A 112 2.12 -3.45 18.77
C THR A 112 1.59 -2.45 17.77
N MET A 113 0.61 -2.88 16.96
CA MET A 113 -0.05 -2.03 15.98
C MET A 113 -1.26 -1.33 16.64
N PRO A 114 -1.34 0.01 16.65
CA PRO A 114 -2.48 0.70 17.26
C PRO A 114 -3.75 0.62 16.40
N ASN A 115 -3.62 0.31 15.11
CA ASN A 115 -4.69 0.30 14.14
C ASN A 115 -4.77 -1.06 13.44
N ARG A 116 -5.94 -1.40 12.88
CA ARG A 116 -6.05 -2.55 11.98
C ARG A 116 -5.33 -2.25 10.66
N VAL A 117 -4.52 -3.19 10.19
CA VAL A 117 -3.80 -3.13 8.90
C VAL A 117 -4.35 -4.21 7.99
N GLN A 118 -5.01 -3.80 6.92
CA GLN A 118 -5.74 -4.68 6.02
C GLN A 118 -5.45 -4.34 4.56
N VAL A 119 -5.37 -5.36 3.71
CA VAL A 119 -5.17 -5.17 2.27
C VAL A 119 -6.44 -4.63 1.64
N GLN A 120 -6.34 -3.45 1.04
CA GLN A 120 -7.42 -2.80 0.32
C GLN A 120 -7.49 -3.29 -1.13
N CYS A 121 -6.37 -3.23 -1.86
CA CYS A 121 -6.26 -3.74 -3.21
C CYS A 121 -5.22 -4.86 -3.26
N ALA A 122 -5.62 -6.00 -3.85
CA ALA A 122 -4.72 -7.13 -4.05
C ALA A 122 -3.52 -6.75 -4.90
N GLY A 123 -2.40 -7.40 -4.68
CA GLY A 123 -1.16 -7.15 -5.41
C GLY A 123 0.05 -7.73 -4.69
N PHE A 124 1.23 -7.25 -5.04
CA PHE A 124 2.49 -7.70 -4.47
C PHE A 124 3.05 -6.70 -3.47
N ALA A 125 3.77 -7.22 -2.49
CA ALA A 125 4.56 -6.45 -1.54
C ALA A 125 5.83 -7.23 -1.17
N TYR A 126 6.90 -6.54 -0.85
CA TYR A 126 8.00 -7.15 -0.12
C TYR A 126 7.66 -7.21 1.37
N ARG A 127 7.79 -8.40 1.95
CA ARG A 127 7.61 -8.66 3.38
C ARG A 127 8.96 -8.81 4.06
N MET A 128 9.10 -8.26 5.25
CA MET A 128 10.31 -8.37 6.06
C MET A 128 9.92 -8.60 7.53
N SER A 129 10.71 -9.36 8.30
CA SER A 129 10.44 -9.46 9.74
C SER A 129 10.71 -8.12 10.44
N ALA A 130 9.86 -7.79 11.43
CA ALA A 130 10.02 -6.59 12.25
C ALA A 130 11.39 -6.53 12.94
N GLN A 131 11.91 -7.68 13.37
CA GLN A 131 13.22 -7.78 14.01
C GLN A 131 14.36 -7.43 13.04
N ALA A 132 14.32 -7.94 11.79
CA ALA A 132 15.33 -7.63 10.80
C ALA A 132 15.30 -6.14 10.45
N LEU A 133 14.10 -5.53 10.30
CA LEU A 133 13.99 -4.09 10.09
C LEU A 133 14.60 -3.28 11.24
N LYS A 134 14.31 -3.63 12.51
CA LYS A 134 14.91 -2.97 13.68
C LYS A 134 16.44 -3.04 13.65
N GLN A 135 17.01 -4.18 13.29
CA GLN A 135 18.46 -4.36 13.22
C GLN A 135 19.07 -3.49 12.11
N GLN A 136 18.47 -3.47 10.92
CA GLN A 136 18.95 -2.65 9.80
C GLN A 136 18.79 -1.15 10.08
N PHE A 137 17.66 -0.74 10.66
CA PHE A 137 17.40 0.64 11.08
C PHE A 137 18.43 1.14 12.13
N ALA A 138 18.87 0.27 13.05
CA ALA A 138 19.90 0.62 14.04
C ALA A 138 21.30 0.73 13.44
N ARG A 139 21.59 -0.02 12.35
CA ARG A 139 22.94 -0.09 11.75
C ARG A 139 23.17 0.93 10.65
N SER A 140 22.14 1.32 9.90
CA SER A 140 22.24 2.18 8.75
C SER A 140 21.69 3.57 9.04
N ASP A 141 22.57 4.58 8.97
CA ASP A 141 22.17 5.99 9.10
C ASP A 141 21.32 6.44 7.92
N PHE A 142 21.61 5.93 6.72
CA PHE A 142 20.83 6.22 5.52
C PHE A 142 19.39 5.68 5.66
N LEU A 143 19.24 4.39 5.97
CA LEU A 143 17.93 3.78 6.15
C LEU A 143 17.15 4.47 7.27
N ARG A 144 17.81 4.77 8.40
CA ARG A 144 17.19 5.49 9.51
C ARG A 144 16.64 6.84 9.05
N ARG A 145 17.45 7.64 8.36
CA ARG A 145 17.01 8.94 7.84
C ARG A 145 15.84 8.80 6.86
N LEU A 146 15.92 7.87 5.92
CA LEU A 146 14.86 7.62 4.94
C LEU A 146 13.53 7.25 5.63
N MET A 147 13.59 6.32 6.60
CA MET A 147 12.40 5.91 7.35
C MET A 147 11.81 7.04 8.19
N LEU A 148 12.63 7.89 8.82
CA LEU A 148 12.15 9.05 9.58
C LEU A 148 11.46 10.09 8.68
N LEU A 149 11.99 10.32 7.47
CA LEU A 149 11.35 11.19 6.48
C LEU A 149 10.01 10.61 6.00
N TYR A 150 9.96 9.29 5.76
CA TYR A 150 8.71 8.61 5.46
C TYR A 150 7.68 8.73 6.59
N MET A 151 8.10 8.53 7.84
CA MET A 151 7.22 8.71 9.00
C MET A 151 6.64 10.11 9.06
N HIS A 152 7.43 11.13 8.77
CA HIS A 152 6.96 12.53 8.69
C HIS A 152 5.89 12.68 7.59
N ALA A 153 6.13 12.16 6.39
CA ALA A 153 5.16 12.18 5.29
C ALA A 153 3.85 11.46 5.66
N LEU A 154 3.96 10.27 6.27
CA LEU A 154 2.82 9.50 6.72
C LEU A 154 2.01 10.23 7.82
N LEU A 155 2.70 10.86 8.78
CA LEU A 155 2.04 11.68 9.81
C LEU A 155 1.28 12.86 9.19
N THR A 156 1.86 13.51 8.18
CA THR A 156 1.18 14.55 7.40
C THR A 156 -0.07 14.01 6.72
N GLN A 157 0.00 12.82 6.11
CA GLN A 157 -1.17 12.18 5.49
C GLN A 157 -2.28 11.92 6.53
N VAL A 158 -1.94 11.35 7.68
CA VAL A 158 -2.91 11.06 8.77
C VAL A 158 -3.56 12.36 9.28
N ALA A 159 -2.77 13.37 9.58
CA ALA A 159 -3.28 14.68 10.06
C ALA A 159 -4.19 15.33 9.01
N GLN A 160 -3.79 15.31 7.73
CA GLN A 160 -4.57 15.89 6.65
C GLN A 160 -5.85 15.08 6.36
N THR A 161 -5.84 13.75 6.57
CA THR A 161 -7.04 12.91 6.46
C THR A 161 -8.04 13.28 7.54
N ALA A 162 -7.60 13.46 8.79
CA ALA A 162 -8.47 13.89 9.90
C ALA A 162 -9.10 15.27 9.63
N ALA A 163 -8.30 16.25 9.20
CA ALA A 163 -8.79 17.58 8.82
C ALA A 163 -9.78 17.51 7.64
N CYS A 164 -9.45 16.73 6.62
CA CYS A 164 -10.31 16.56 5.44
C CYS A 164 -11.68 15.97 5.80
N ASN A 165 -11.69 14.91 6.60
CA ASN A 165 -12.93 14.25 7.02
C ASN A 165 -13.84 15.18 7.84
N ARG A 166 -13.27 16.14 8.57
CA ARG A 166 -14.03 17.10 9.36
C ARG A 166 -14.57 18.29 8.58
N HIS A 167 -13.81 18.78 7.58
CA HIS A 167 -14.06 20.11 6.99
C HIS A 167 -14.52 20.07 5.53
N HIS A 168 -14.33 18.97 4.80
CA HIS A 168 -14.69 18.90 3.40
C HIS A 168 -15.94 18.06 3.14
N ALA A 169 -16.73 18.49 2.15
CA ALA A 169 -17.88 17.72 1.68
C ALA A 169 -17.45 16.40 1.02
N LEU A 170 -18.31 15.39 1.10
CA LEU A 170 -18.06 14.02 0.61
C LEU A 170 -17.57 13.97 -0.85
N ASN A 171 -18.13 14.79 -1.75
CA ASN A 171 -17.69 14.84 -3.14
C ASN A 171 -16.20 15.20 -3.27
N LYS A 172 -15.70 16.15 -2.47
CA LYS A 172 -14.28 16.54 -2.45
C LYS A 172 -13.40 15.45 -1.83
N GLN A 173 -13.90 14.79 -0.77
CA GLN A 173 -13.21 13.66 -0.14
C GLN A 173 -13.08 12.48 -1.11
N LEU A 174 -14.15 12.15 -1.85
CA LEU A 174 -14.14 11.08 -2.86
C LEU A 174 -13.15 11.39 -4.00
N CYS A 175 -13.14 12.62 -4.53
CA CYS A 175 -12.18 13.02 -5.56
C CYS A 175 -10.73 12.87 -5.05
N ARG A 176 -10.45 13.37 -3.84
CA ARG A 176 -9.14 13.20 -3.19
C ARG A 176 -8.75 11.73 -3.06
N TRP A 177 -9.65 10.90 -2.55
CA TRP A 177 -9.43 9.49 -2.34
C TRP A 177 -9.10 8.78 -3.66
N LEU A 178 -9.91 8.97 -4.70
CA LEU A 178 -9.69 8.38 -6.03
C LEU A 178 -8.33 8.78 -6.61
N LEU A 179 -7.93 10.05 -6.49
CA LEU A 179 -6.63 10.54 -6.98
C LEU A 179 -5.46 9.87 -6.27
N ILE A 180 -5.56 9.71 -4.94
CA ILE A 180 -4.53 9.04 -4.15
C ILE A 180 -4.40 7.58 -4.56
N GLU A 181 -5.53 6.90 -4.80
CA GLU A 181 -5.53 5.48 -5.18
C GLU A 181 -4.92 5.25 -6.58
N VAL A 182 -5.30 6.06 -7.58
CA VAL A 182 -4.71 5.94 -8.94
C VAL A 182 -3.22 6.28 -8.96
N ASP A 183 -2.75 7.17 -8.08
CA ASP A 183 -1.32 7.45 -7.93
C ASP A 183 -0.54 6.24 -7.42
N ARG A 184 -1.16 5.43 -6.55
CA ARG A 184 -0.56 4.25 -5.93
C ARG A 184 -0.50 3.04 -6.85
N VAL A 185 -1.58 2.78 -7.58
CA VAL A 185 -1.63 1.62 -8.51
C VAL A 185 -0.98 1.91 -9.87
N ALA A 186 -0.62 3.17 -10.15
CA ALA A 186 -0.13 3.61 -11.46
C ALA A 186 -1.08 3.22 -12.62
N SER A 187 -2.38 3.21 -12.34
CA SER A 187 -3.46 2.86 -13.27
C SER A 187 -4.65 3.77 -13.03
N ASN A 188 -5.36 4.13 -14.08
CA ASN A 188 -6.61 4.88 -13.97
C ASN A 188 -7.82 3.97 -13.67
N ASP A 189 -7.62 2.66 -13.56
CA ASP A 189 -8.68 1.66 -13.30
C ASP A 189 -8.47 1.04 -11.92
N LEU A 190 -9.46 1.21 -11.05
CA LEU A 190 -9.47 0.75 -9.67
C LEU A 190 -10.48 -0.38 -9.50
N THR A 191 -10.04 -1.53 -9.03
CA THR A 191 -10.93 -2.61 -8.59
C THR A 191 -11.37 -2.34 -7.16
N VAL A 192 -12.53 -1.66 -7.00
CA VAL A 192 -13.03 -1.21 -5.71
C VAL A 192 -14.56 -1.13 -5.71
N THR A 193 -15.18 -1.57 -4.62
CA THR A 193 -16.64 -1.48 -4.45
C THR A 193 -17.02 -0.16 -3.78
N GLN A 194 -18.24 0.34 -4.05
CA GLN A 194 -18.77 1.52 -3.35
C GLN A 194 -18.89 1.29 -1.83
N GLN A 195 -19.13 0.05 -1.39
CA GLN A 195 -19.12 -0.30 0.02
C GLN A 195 -17.74 -0.10 0.63
N LEU A 196 -16.69 -0.60 -0.01
CA LEU A 196 -15.31 -0.42 0.47
C LEU A 196 -14.96 1.08 0.57
N ILE A 197 -15.32 1.89 -0.44
CA ILE A 197 -15.10 3.34 -0.39
C ILE A 197 -15.86 3.98 0.79
N ALA A 198 -17.12 3.55 1.02
CA ALA A 198 -17.91 4.04 2.12
C ALA A 198 -17.26 3.74 3.49
N ASP A 199 -16.77 2.51 3.65
CA ASP A 199 -16.05 2.08 4.86
C ASP A 199 -14.74 2.86 5.05
N MET A 200 -13.99 3.11 3.96
CA MET A 200 -12.75 3.90 4.00
C MET A 200 -13.00 5.38 4.36
N LEU A 201 -14.07 5.97 3.84
CA LEU A 201 -14.40 7.38 4.14
C LEU A 201 -15.26 7.55 5.41
N GLY A 202 -15.66 6.47 6.06
CA GLY A 202 -16.48 6.49 7.27
C GLY A 202 -17.88 7.07 7.02
N VAL A 203 -18.50 6.77 5.87
CA VAL A 203 -19.80 7.30 5.45
C VAL A 203 -20.74 6.18 5.03
N ARG A 204 -22.03 6.51 4.83
CA ARG A 204 -23.00 5.54 4.33
C ARG A 204 -22.79 5.29 2.83
N ARG A 205 -23.02 4.05 2.38
CA ARG A 205 -22.88 3.64 0.97
C ARG A 205 -23.72 4.49 0.01
N GLU A 206 -24.93 4.89 0.43
CA GLU A 206 -25.82 5.72 -0.39
C GLU A 206 -25.16 7.07 -0.75
N GLY A 207 -24.40 7.67 0.17
CA GLY A 207 -23.63 8.89 -0.07
C GLY A 207 -22.57 8.69 -1.15
N ILE A 208 -21.86 7.55 -1.13
CA ILE A 208 -20.87 7.22 -2.18
C ILE A 208 -21.58 7.00 -3.52
N THR A 209 -22.73 6.30 -3.53
CA THR A 209 -23.50 6.07 -4.76
C THR A 209 -23.90 7.39 -5.42
N GLU A 210 -24.40 8.35 -4.63
CA GLU A 210 -24.78 9.68 -5.11
C GLU A 210 -23.55 10.48 -5.59
N ALA A 211 -22.48 10.51 -4.80
CA ALA A 211 -21.27 11.25 -5.17
C ALA A 211 -20.60 10.68 -6.42
N ALA A 212 -20.49 9.36 -6.54
CA ALA A 212 -19.94 8.69 -7.72
C ALA A 212 -20.83 8.87 -8.95
N GLY A 213 -22.17 8.87 -8.78
CA GLY A 213 -23.13 9.19 -9.85
C GLY A 213 -22.88 10.58 -10.43
N LYS A 214 -22.75 11.61 -9.59
CA LYS A 214 -22.43 12.98 -10.03
C LYS A 214 -21.12 13.06 -10.82
N LEU A 215 -20.06 12.41 -10.35
CA LEU A 215 -18.78 12.39 -11.06
C LEU A 215 -18.86 11.62 -12.40
N HIS A 216 -19.72 10.61 -12.47
CA HIS A 216 -20.00 9.88 -13.71
C HIS A 216 -20.74 10.74 -14.73
N ASP A 217 -21.81 11.43 -14.31
CA ASP A 217 -22.63 12.31 -15.16
C ASP A 217 -21.81 13.50 -15.71
N GLU A 218 -20.81 13.94 -14.94
CA GLU A 218 -19.85 14.96 -15.34
C GLU A 218 -18.73 14.42 -16.25
N GLY A 219 -18.70 13.10 -16.53
CA GLY A 219 -17.68 12.45 -17.37
C GLY A 219 -16.30 12.35 -16.73
N LEU A 220 -16.17 12.58 -15.42
CA LEU A 220 -14.88 12.52 -14.72
C LEU A 220 -14.44 11.09 -14.42
N ILE A 221 -15.41 10.22 -14.16
CA ILE A 221 -15.19 8.79 -13.91
C ILE A 221 -16.18 7.94 -14.69
N HIS A 222 -15.83 6.69 -14.92
CA HIS A 222 -16.79 5.65 -15.26
C HIS A 222 -16.83 4.65 -14.09
N HIS A 223 -18.03 4.35 -13.57
CA HIS A 223 -18.18 3.34 -12.54
C HIS A 223 -19.06 2.19 -13.03
N SER A 224 -18.67 0.99 -12.70
CA SER A 224 -19.41 -0.25 -12.92
C SER A 224 -19.29 -1.13 -11.68
N ARG A 225 -19.95 -2.29 -11.66
CA ARG A 225 -19.94 -3.17 -10.48
C ARG A 225 -18.50 -3.56 -10.09
N GLY A 226 -18.01 -3.02 -8.97
CA GLY A 226 -16.69 -3.35 -8.44
C GLY A 226 -15.51 -2.67 -9.15
N HIS A 227 -15.75 -1.70 -10.03
CA HIS A 227 -14.71 -0.98 -10.76
C HIS A 227 -15.03 0.51 -10.86
N ILE A 228 -13.98 1.34 -10.73
CA ILE A 228 -14.04 2.77 -11.02
C ILE A 228 -12.84 3.12 -11.90
N LYS A 229 -13.13 3.70 -13.06
CA LYS A 229 -12.11 4.19 -13.99
C LYS A 229 -12.14 5.70 -14.01
N VAL A 230 -10.99 6.34 -13.77
CA VAL A 230 -10.82 7.79 -13.91
C VAL A 230 -10.67 8.12 -15.41
N LEU A 231 -11.58 8.93 -15.95
CA LEU A 231 -11.60 9.34 -17.35
C LEU A 231 -10.91 10.69 -17.54
N ASP A 232 -11.21 11.66 -16.67
CA ASP A 232 -10.58 12.98 -16.67
C ASP A 232 -9.91 13.25 -15.31
N ARG A 233 -8.61 12.98 -15.26
CA ARG A 233 -7.79 13.23 -14.07
C ARG A 233 -7.73 14.72 -13.72
N LYS A 234 -7.59 15.62 -14.71
CA LYS A 234 -7.48 17.07 -14.45
C LYS A 234 -8.79 17.63 -13.90
N GLY A 235 -9.92 17.19 -14.45
CA GLY A 235 -11.24 17.53 -13.92
C GLY A 235 -11.43 17.04 -12.49
N LEU A 236 -10.96 15.81 -12.18
CA LEU A 236 -11.01 15.26 -10.83
C LEU A 236 -10.11 16.05 -9.86
N GLU A 237 -8.91 16.45 -10.27
CA GLU A 237 -8.00 17.33 -9.49
C GLU A 237 -8.63 18.70 -9.19
N ALA A 238 -9.33 19.29 -10.15
CA ALA A 238 -10.05 20.56 -9.96
C ALA A 238 -11.23 20.45 -8.99
N ARG A 239 -11.81 19.25 -8.83
CA ARG A 239 -12.90 18.96 -7.88
C ARG A 239 -12.42 18.53 -6.52
N ALA A 240 -11.18 18.05 -6.40
CA ALA A 240 -10.60 17.63 -5.13
C ALA A 240 -10.37 18.84 -4.20
N CYS A 241 -10.26 18.58 -2.92
CA CYS A 241 -9.80 19.59 -1.97
C CYS A 241 -8.28 19.72 -2.02
N GLU A 242 -7.77 20.83 -1.49
CA GLU A 242 -6.35 21.15 -1.34
C GLU A 242 -5.55 20.05 -0.61
N CYS A 243 -6.24 19.22 0.17
CA CYS A 243 -5.65 18.11 0.94
C CYS A 243 -4.88 17.13 0.04
N TYR A 244 -5.37 16.87 -1.19
CA TYR A 244 -4.67 16.03 -2.16
C TYR A 244 -3.29 16.59 -2.51
N GLY A 245 -3.27 17.84 -2.96
CA GLY A 245 -2.04 18.52 -3.37
C GLY A 245 -1.04 18.73 -2.22
N LEU A 246 -1.55 18.97 -0.99
CA LEU A 246 -0.71 19.13 0.19
C LEU A 246 0.05 17.85 0.52
N VAL A 247 -0.66 16.72 0.64
CA VAL A 247 -0.05 15.42 0.95
C VAL A 247 0.93 15.02 -0.16
N LYS A 248 0.53 15.16 -1.43
CA LYS A 248 1.40 14.83 -2.56
C LYS A 248 2.70 15.63 -2.55
N ARG A 249 2.63 16.96 -2.38
CA ARG A 249 3.83 17.80 -2.30
C ARG A 249 4.74 17.42 -1.14
N GLU A 250 4.19 17.01 0.01
CA GLU A 250 4.99 16.63 1.17
C GLU A 250 5.72 15.30 0.94
N PHE A 251 5.07 14.30 0.35
CA PHE A 251 5.73 13.07 -0.08
C PHE A 251 6.84 13.36 -1.11
N ASP A 252 6.54 14.17 -2.13
CA ASP A 252 7.53 14.55 -3.16
C ASP A 252 8.72 15.33 -2.58
N ARG A 253 8.52 16.12 -1.53
CA ARG A 253 9.55 16.92 -0.88
C ARG A 253 10.45 16.10 0.05
N LEU A 254 9.87 15.16 0.78
CA LEU A 254 10.57 14.41 1.84
C LEU A 254 11.24 13.16 1.32
N LEU A 255 10.63 12.49 0.33
CA LEU A 255 11.14 11.23 -0.18
C LEU A 255 11.89 11.43 -1.49
N PRO A 256 13.07 10.80 -1.64
CA PRO A 256 13.82 10.87 -2.89
C PRO A 256 12.94 10.26 -4.01
N ARG A 257 12.80 11.02 -5.11
CA ARG A 257 12.22 10.45 -6.33
C ARG A 257 13.13 9.33 -6.80
N LEU A 258 12.54 8.23 -7.24
CA LEU A 258 13.29 7.23 -8.01
C LEU A 258 13.99 7.98 -9.14
N ARG A 259 15.31 7.97 -9.17
CA ARG A 259 16.06 8.39 -10.37
C ARG A 259 15.54 7.48 -11.47
N GLN A 260 14.81 8.06 -12.43
CA GLN A 260 14.60 7.39 -13.71
C GLN A 260 15.99 6.99 -14.15
N ALA A 261 16.20 5.70 -14.40
CA ALA A 261 17.43 5.23 -14.98
C ALA A 261 17.64 6.08 -16.24
N GLU A 262 18.61 6.99 -16.20
CA GLU A 262 19.09 7.66 -17.39
C GLU A 262 19.50 6.54 -18.33
N THR A 263 18.72 6.36 -19.37
CA THR A 263 19.12 5.60 -20.55
C THR A 263 20.41 6.25 -21.03
N VAL A 264 21.52 5.62 -20.68
CA VAL A 264 22.81 5.90 -21.33
C VAL A 264 22.65 5.41 -22.76
N GLU A 265 22.59 6.37 -23.69
CA GLU A 265 22.78 6.12 -25.12
C GLU A 265 24.19 5.58 -25.38
#